data_a7ff6fe57f3a21efee8efad500640b4a
#
_entry.id   a7ff6fe57f3a21efee8efad500640b4a
#
_cell.length_a   1.000
_cell.length_b   1.000
_cell.length_c   1.000
_cell.angle_alpha   90.00
_cell.angle_beta   90.00
_cell.angle_gamma   90.00
#
_symmetry.space_group_name_H-M   'P 1'
#
loop_
_entity.id
_entity.type
_entity.pdbx_description
1 polymer ?
#
loop_
_entity_poly.entity_id
_entity_poly.type
_entity_poly.pdbx_seq_one_letter_code
_entity_poly.pdbx_strand_id
1 'polypeptide(L)'
;MKKFVVFMLALLFILPINNVRAQREVTISLDGKTITADAKPYIKNDRTMVPIRLISESLGYKVNWDEANRQVKVEKADKSLLITIDKKEYLLNGEKKKSDVAAEITKDRTFVPIRLIAESLGEDVGWDPDTYTVIIKSASNLDAEAKQLEDIAKGFQKNISELRSYYFENASKYTQDQQIAKLEEVKANINSLIAQIEELNVSDKYQDSLKYLKEYAQVTKNILNNYNEALIEGNEAASKKLVDYQTQLAIKLKEFTSALEAESKGQKYQEEKDIKAYKEAGDKDSLLEDETLKNLFNKL
;
A
#
# COMPACT_ATOMS: atom_id res chain seq x y z
N MET A 1 65.20 -13.58 34.06
CA MET A 1 64.67 -14.04 32.75
C MET A 1 63.16 -14.23 32.73
N LYS A 2 62.47 -14.69 33.79
CA LYS A 2 61.00 -14.91 33.82
C LYS A 2 60.16 -13.62 33.78
N LYS A 3 60.65 -12.46 34.25
CA LYS A 3 59.91 -11.18 34.24
C LYS A 3 59.94 -10.46 32.90
N PHE A 4 60.92 -10.74 32.02
CA PHE A 4 61.01 -10.12 30.69
C PHE A 4 60.11 -10.78 29.65
N VAL A 5 59.85 -12.08 29.81
CA VAL A 5 58.94 -12.84 28.92
C VAL A 5 57.47 -12.44 29.12
N VAL A 6 57.09 -12.12 30.37
CA VAL A 6 55.69 -11.69 30.68
C VAL A 6 55.43 -10.29 30.11
N PHE A 7 56.43 -9.39 30.04
CA PHE A 7 56.27 -8.04 29.48
C PHE A 7 56.17 -8.06 27.95
N MET A 8 56.86 -9.01 27.30
CA MET A 8 56.83 -9.17 25.85
C MET A 8 55.51 -9.80 25.36
N LEU A 9 54.84 -10.65 26.18
CA LEU A 9 53.54 -11.24 25.89
C LEU A 9 52.38 -10.21 26.07
N ALA A 10 52.54 -9.20 26.90
CA ALA A 10 51.55 -8.14 27.11
C ALA A 10 51.50 -7.10 25.96
N LEU A 11 52.59 -7.00 25.18
CA LEU A 11 52.69 -6.06 24.04
C LEU A 11 52.04 -6.59 22.76
N LEU A 12 51.69 -7.87 22.70
CA LEU A 12 51.07 -8.53 21.52
C LEU A 12 49.56 -8.35 21.44
N PHE A 13 48.92 -7.72 22.47
CA PHE A 13 47.45 -7.54 22.54
C PHE A 13 46.98 -6.12 22.21
N ILE A 14 47.87 -5.18 21.78
CA ILE A 14 47.47 -3.87 21.33
C ILE A 14 47.57 -3.79 19.80
N LEU A 15 46.95 -4.72 19.11
CA LEU A 15 46.59 -4.49 17.71
C LEU A 15 45.33 -3.64 17.71
N PRO A 16 45.30 -2.47 17.02
CA PRO A 16 44.06 -1.77 16.84
C PRO A 16 43.13 -2.73 16.08
N ILE A 17 42.06 -3.16 16.72
CA ILE A 17 40.95 -3.79 16.02
C ILE A 17 40.35 -2.69 15.13
N ASN A 18 40.91 -2.58 13.91
CA ASN A 18 40.23 -1.81 12.88
C ASN A 18 38.86 -2.52 12.69
N ASN A 19 37.83 -1.98 13.30
CA ASN A 19 36.50 -2.30 12.95
C ASN A 19 36.30 -1.90 11.48
N VAL A 20 36.66 -2.82 10.57
CA VAL A 20 36.22 -2.75 9.19
C VAL A 20 34.72 -2.87 9.24
N ARG A 21 34.04 -1.73 9.40
CA ARG A 21 32.60 -1.68 9.12
C ARG A 21 32.48 -2.11 7.66
N ALA A 22 32.08 -3.35 7.45
CA ALA A 22 31.65 -3.79 6.13
C ALA A 22 30.58 -2.79 5.67
N GLN A 23 30.93 -2.00 4.66
CA GLN A 23 29.99 -1.05 4.06
C GLN A 23 28.85 -1.88 3.49
N ARG A 24 27.67 -1.81 4.09
CA ARG A 24 26.50 -2.54 3.61
C ARG A 24 26.23 -2.10 2.17
N GLU A 25 26.16 -3.05 1.27
CA GLU A 25 25.83 -2.79 -0.12
C GLU A 25 24.35 -2.51 -0.26
N VAL A 26 24.00 -1.51 -1.06
CA VAL A 26 22.60 -1.21 -1.36
C VAL A 26 22.07 -2.25 -2.35
N THR A 27 21.02 -2.92 -1.98
CA THR A 27 20.27 -3.86 -2.82
C THR A 27 19.04 -3.16 -3.41
N ILE A 28 18.61 -3.59 -4.59
CA ILE A 28 17.38 -3.09 -5.22
C ILE A 28 16.43 -4.27 -5.44
N SER A 29 15.21 -4.13 -4.98
CA SER A 29 14.11 -5.07 -5.22
C SER A 29 13.04 -4.39 -6.08
N LEU A 30 12.66 -5.01 -7.18
CA LEU A 30 11.53 -4.59 -8.02
C LEU A 30 10.45 -5.69 -7.96
N ASP A 31 9.27 -5.34 -7.45
CA ASP A 31 8.14 -6.26 -7.28
C ASP A 31 8.53 -7.57 -6.57
N GLY A 32 9.34 -7.43 -5.49
CA GLY A 32 9.84 -8.55 -4.69
C GLY A 32 11.02 -9.31 -5.30
N LYS A 33 11.50 -8.95 -6.50
CA LYS A 33 12.66 -9.58 -7.15
C LYS A 33 13.90 -8.71 -7.04
N THR A 34 15.01 -9.27 -6.56
CA THR A 34 16.29 -8.56 -6.53
C THR A 34 16.79 -8.29 -7.94
N ILE A 35 17.15 -7.02 -8.23
CA ILE A 35 17.77 -6.62 -9.49
C ILE A 35 19.27 -6.49 -9.26
N THR A 36 20.06 -7.16 -10.10
CA THR A 36 21.53 -7.08 -10.06
C THR A 36 22.02 -5.99 -10.99
N ALA A 37 22.74 -5.02 -10.45
CA ALA A 37 23.34 -3.93 -11.21
C ALA A 37 24.77 -4.31 -11.71
N ASP A 38 25.09 -3.95 -12.93
CA ASP A 38 26.46 -4.02 -13.47
C ASP A 38 27.40 -2.98 -12.81
N ALA A 39 26.81 -1.88 -12.30
CA ALA A 39 27.48 -0.86 -11.50
C ALA A 39 26.72 -0.67 -10.18
N LYS A 40 27.43 -0.85 -9.05
CA LYS A 40 26.83 -0.87 -7.71
C LYS A 40 26.18 0.47 -7.37
N PRO A 41 24.92 0.46 -6.86
CA PRO A 41 24.30 1.62 -6.25
C PRO A 41 25.13 2.14 -5.07
N TYR A 42 25.05 3.43 -4.80
CA TYR A 42 25.74 4.06 -3.67
C TYR A 42 24.91 5.20 -3.08
N ILE A 43 25.24 5.62 -1.86
CA ILE A 43 24.56 6.72 -1.18
C ILE A 43 25.40 8.00 -1.36
N LYS A 44 24.73 9.07 -1.83
CA LYS A 44 25.29 10.42 -1.96
C LYS A 44 24.29 11.45 -1.44
N ASN A 45 24.70 12.28 -0.48
CA ASN A 45 23.85 13.30 0.14
C ASN A 45 22.47 12.72 0.58
N ASP A 46 22.52 11.61 1.29
CA ASP A 46 21.33 10.86 1.78
C ASP A 46 20.36 10.41 0.66
N ARG A 47 20.86 10.26 -0.55
CA ARG A 47 20.09 9.73 -1.70
C ARG A 47 20.79 8.51 -2.27
N THR A 48 20.03 7.47 -2.53
CA THR A 48 20.53 6.29 -3.24
C THR A 48 20.64 6.60 -4.72
N MET A 49 21.88 6.59 -5.21
CA MET A 49 22.22 6.78 -6.61
C MET A 49 22.25 5.42 -7.30
N VAL A 50 21.56 5.30 -8.43
CA VAL A 50 21.44 4.05 -9.20
C VAL A 50 21.74 4.28 -10.69
N PRO A 51 22.24 3.26 -11.40
CA PRO A 51 22.38 3.35 -12.85
C PRO A 51 21.00 3.53 -13.50
N ILE A 52 20.78 4.65 -14.20
CA ILE A 52 19.45 5.00 -14.77
C ILE A 52 18.93 3.91 -15.71
N ARG A 53 19.79 3.36 -16.54
CA ARG A 53 19.45 2.32 -17.52
C ARG A 53 18.89 1.07 -16.86
N LEU A 54 19.54 0.62 -15.77
CA LEU A 54 19.10 -0.57 -15.05
C LEU A 54 17.65 -0.46 -14.62
N ILE A 55 17.31 0.63 -13.92
CA ILE A 55 15.96 0.80 -13.38
C ILE A 55 14.94 1.00 -14.50
N SER A 56 15.25 1.89 -15.45
CA SER A 56 14.32 2.21 -16.53
C SER A 56 14.01 1.01 -17.42
N GLU A 57 15.03 0.24 -17.82
CA GLU A 57 14.84 -0.94 -18.66
C GLU A 57 14.13 -2.09 -17.92
N SER A 58 14.43 -2.26 -16.62
CA SER A 58 13.71 -3.24 -15.78
C SER A 58 12.21 -2.92 -15.66
N LEU A 59 11.81 -1.66 -15.79
CA LEU A 59 10.43 -1.18 -15.82
C LEU A 59 9.85 -1.13 -17.26
N GLY A 60 10.62 -1.58 -18.25
CA GLY A 60 10.22 -1.62 -19.66
C GLY A 60 10.25 -0.28 -20.39
N TYR A 61 11.05 0.69 -19.90
CA TYR A 61 11.29 1.96 -20.55
C TYR A 61 12.53 1.89 -21.45
N LYS A 62 12.51 2.65 -22.53
CA LYS A 62 13.66 2.81 -23.43
C LYS A 62 14.53 3.96 -22.93
N VAL A 63 15.87 3.75 -22.94
CA VAL A 63 16.86 4.74 -22.50
C VAL A 63 17.76 5.13 -23.66
N ASN A 64 17.74 6.40 -24.01
CA ASN A 64 18.57 6.99 -25.04
C ASN A 64 19.55 7.98 -24.42
N TRP A 65 20.81 7.96 -24.88
CA TRP A 65 21.86 8.90 -24.50
C TRP A 65 22.15 9.87 -25.65
N ASP A 66 22.13 11.16 -25.35
CA ASP A 66 22.57 12.24 -26.25
C ASP A 66 23.90 12.78 -25.73
N GLU A 67 24.99 12.42 -26.41
CA GLU A 67 26.36 12.83 -26.07
C GLU A 67 26.57 14.34 -26.26
N ALA A 68 26.02 14.90 -27.33
CA ALA A 68 26.23 16.30 -27.66
C ALA A 68 25.64 17.25 -26.62
N ASN A 69 24.46 16.91 -26.08
CA ASN A 69 23.76 17.69 -25.06
C ASN A 69 23.99 17.17 -23.64
N ARG A 70 24.71 16.07 -23.48
CA ARG A 70 24.90 15.36 -22.21
C ARG A 70 23.55 15.07 -21.52
N GLN A 71 22.61 14.49 -22.27
CA GLN A 71 21.26 14.22 -21.82
C GLN A 71 20.92 12.74 -21.89
N VAL A 72 20.15 12.28 -20.91
CA VAL A 72 19.48 10.98 -20.96
C VAL A 72 17.99 11.19 -21.13
N LYS A 73 17.42 10.54 -22.14
CA LYS A 73 15.99 10.47 -22.37
C LYS A 73 15.48 9.07 -22.03
N VAL A 74 14.47 9.01 -21.15
CA VAL A 74 13.75 7.78 -20.79
C VAL A 74 12.31 7.91 -21.27
N GLU A 75 11.82 6.92 -22.02
CA GLU A 75 10.49 7.01 -22.64
C GLU A 75 9.79 5.68 -22.75
N LYS A 76 8.45 5.71 -22.55
CA LYS A 76 7.53 4.57 -22.77
C LYS A 76 6.12 5.13 -22.95
N ALA A 77 5.47 4.79 -24.06
CA ALA A 77 4.13 5.28 -24.41
C ALA A 77 4.05 6.82 -24.32
N ASP A 78 3.24 7.35 -23.43
CA ASP A 78 2.99 8.78 -23.19
C ASP A 78 3.93 9.42 -22.15
N LYS A 79 4.80 8.62 -21.50
CA LYS A 79 5.73 9.10 -20.47
C LYS A 79 7.11 9.40 -21.07
N SER A 80 7.64 10.59 -20.78
CA SER A 80 8.95 11.02 -21.21
C SER A 80 9.67 11.77 -20.08
N LEU A 81 10.87 11.33 -19.75
CA LEU A 81 11.75 11.96 -18.77
C LEU A 81 13.06 12.33 -19.45
N LEU A 82 13.45 13.62 -19.37
CA LEU A 82 14.70 14.13 -19.92
C LEU A 82 15.54 14.73 -18.81
N ILE A 83 16.74 14.18 -18.61
CA ILE A 83 17.68 14.56 -17.56
C ILE A 83 18.96 15.06 -18.23
N THR A 84 19.43 16.25 -17.83
CA THR A 84 20.74 16.77 -18.22
C THR A 84 21.76 16.49 -17.10
N ILE A 85 22.92 15.96 -17.47
CA ILE A 85 23.97 15.65 -16.51
C ILE A 85 24.46 16.94 -15.80
N ASP A 86 24.75 16.80 -14.50
CA ASP A 86 25.20 17.88 -13.61
C ASP A 86 24.16 18.99 -13.37
N LYS A 87 22.91 18.80 -13.83
CA LYS A 87 21.80 19.71 -13.58
C LYS A 87 20.79 19.08 -12.61
N LYS A 88 20.27 19.89 -11.69
CA LYS A 88 19.16 19.47 -10.80
C LYS A 88 17.79 19.57 -11.47
N GLU A 89 17.68 20.33 -12.55
CA GLU A 89 16.48 20.49 -13.33
C GLU A 89 16.36 19.37 -14.35
N TYR A 90 15.15 18.85 -14.50
CA TYR A 90 14.79 17.83 -15.48
C TYR A 90 13.42 18.13 -16.08
N LEU A 91 13.10 17.48 -17.20
CA LEU A 91 11.76 17.60 -17.82
C LEU A 91 11.02 16.28 -17.65
N LEU A 92 9.81 16.35 -17.12
CA LEU A 92 8.86 15.25 -17.08
C LEU A 92 7.66 15.60 -17.96
N ASN A 93 7.47 14.86 -19.03
CA ASN A 93 6.44 15.12 -20.05
C ASN A 93 6.47 16.57 -20.57
N GLY A 94 7.68 17.13 -20.68
CA GLY A 94 7.89 18.53 -21.10
C GLY A 94 7.82 19.57 -19.98
N GLU A 95 7.34 19.22 -18.79
CA GLU A 95 7.29 20.12 -17.64
C GLU A 95 8.60 20.15 -16.87
N LYS A 96 9.05 21.35 -16.47
CA LYS A 96 10.25 21.51 -15.63
C LYS A 96 9.97 21.08 -14.20
N LYS A 97 10.84 20.20 -13.71
CA LYS A 97 10.88 19.73 -12.31
C LYS A 97 12.30 19.91 -11.76
N LYS A 98 12.48 19.74 -10.46
CA LYS A 98 13.75 19.90 -9.78
C LYS A 98 14.03 18.76 -8.83
N SER A 99 15.23 18.20 -8.88
CA SER A 99 15.75 17.19 -7.95
C SER A 99 16.66 17.82 -6.90
N ASP A 100 16.80 17.17 -5.75
CA ASP A 100 17.74 17.58 -4.70
C ASP A 100 19.19 17.35 -5.12
N VAL A 101 19.42 16.25 -5.85
CA VAL A 101 20.75 15.81 -6.32
C VAL A 101 20.72 15.68 -7.83
N ALA A 102 21.75 16.19 -8.49
CA ALA A 102 21.89 16.10 -9.95
C ALA A 102 22.28 14.67 -10.37
N ALA A 103 21.90 14.30 -11.59
CA ALA A 103 22.45 13.12 -12.26
C ALA A 103 23.94 13.33 -12.54
N GLU A 104 24.73 12.25 -12.45
CA GLU A 104 26.16 12.29 -12.72
C GLU A 104 26.64 11.07 -13.49
N ILE A 105 27.79 11.21 -14.16
CA ILE A 105 28.46 10.09 -14.83
C ILE A 105 29.58 9.59 -13.92
N THR A 106 29.55 8.31 -13.59
CA THR A 106 30.55 7.61 -12.81
C THR A 106 30.87 6.26 -13.48
N LYS A 107 32.12 5.96 -13.78
CA LYS A 107 32.53 4.72 -14.42
C LYS A 107 31.74 4.41 -15.71
N ASP A 108 31.58 5.39 -16.56
CA ASP A 108 30.84 5.31 -17.85
C ASP A 108 29.38 4.91 -17.70
N ARG A 109 28.79 5.16 -16.55
CA ARG A 109 27.35 4.98 -16.28
C ARG A 109 26.75 6.25 -15.74
N THR A 110 25.54 6.56 -16.20
CA THR A 110 24.76 7.66 -15.63
C THR A 110 24.04 7.18 -14.38
N PHE A 111 24.32 7.83 -13.26
CA PHE A 111 23.67 7.62 -11.98
C PHE A 111 22.67 8.74 -11.68
N VAL A 112 21.52 8.36 -11.16
CA VAL A 112 20.45 9.27 -10.75
C VAL A 112 19.93 8.89 -9.37
N PRO A 113 19.35 9.83 -8.60
CA PRO A 113 18.63 9.49 -7.40
C PRO A 113 17.48 8.52 -7.76
N ILE A 114 17.40 7.38 -7.08
CA ILE A 114 16.42 6.35 -7.42
C ILE A 114 14.96 6.87 -7.34
N ARG A 115 14.68 7.70 -6.34
CA ARG A 115 13.35 8.29 -6.16
C ARG A 115 12.98 9.20 -7.32
N LEU A 116 13.92 9.97 -7.85
CA LEU A 116 13.67 10.81 -9.03
C LEU A 116 13.18 9.98 -10.21
N ILE A 117 13.89 8.88 -10.54
CA ILE A 117 13.53 8.07 -11.70
C ILE A 117 12.21 7.32 -11.47
N ALA A 118 12.07 6.65 -10.34
CA ALA A 118 10.92 5.80 -10.09
C ALA A 118 9.61 6.62 -9.96
N GLU A 119 9.60 7.67 -9.14
CA GLU A 119 8.40 8.52 -8.99
C GLU A 119 8.04 9.24 -10.29
N SER A 120 9.03 9.67 -11.09
CA SER A 120 8.75 10.27 -12.42
C SER A 120 8.11 9.27 -13.39
N LEU A 121 8.36 7.99 -13.22
CA LEU A 121 7.76 6.93 -14.03
C LEU A 121 6.44 6.42 -13.44
N GLY A 122 6.07 6.85 -12.23
CA GLY A 122 4.82 6.48 -11.55
C GLY A 122 4.94 5.23 -10.69
N GLU A 123 6.15 4.89 -10.30
CA GLU A 123 6.46 3.76 -9.44
C GLU A 123 6.55 4.20 -7.97
N ASP A 124 6.21 3.33 -7.04
CA ASP A 124 6.38 3.57 -5.61
C ASP A 124 7.77 3.14 -5.13
N VAL A 125 8.39 3.91 -4.22
CA VAL A 125 9.74 3.66 -3.72
C VAL A 125 9.81 3.70 -2.21
N GLY A 126 10.06 2.53 -1.62
CA GLY A 126 10.34 2.34 -0.20
C GLY A 126 11.83 2.11 0.09
N TRP A 127 12.18 2.17 1.37
CA TRP A 127 13.50 1.85 1.88
C TRP A 127 13.40 0.95 3.10
N ASP A 128 14.10 -0.18 3.06
CA ASP A 128 14.27 -1.07 4.21
C ASP A 128 15.66 -0.85 4.83
N PRO A 129 15.75 -0.24 6.03
CA PRO A 129 17.02 0.03 6.69
C PRO A 129 17.68 -1.23 7.26
N ASP A 130 16.92 -2.29 7.54
CA ASP A 130 17.44 -3.53 8.14
C ASP A 130 18.18 -4.36 7.11
N THR A 131 17.66 -4.46 5.90
CA THR A 131 18.28 -5.19 4.79
C THR A 131 19.09 -4.30 3.85
N TYR A 132 19.06 -2.98 4.05
CA TYR A 132 19.71 -1.98 3.18
C TYR A 132 19.21 -2.07 1.74
N THR A 133 17.88 -2.25 1.60
CA THR A 133 17.24 -2.51 0.31
C THR A 133 16.32 -1.37 -0.10
N VAL A 134 16.47 -0.91 -1.35
CA VAL A 134 15.45 -0.08 -2.02
C VAL A 134 14.38 -1.00 -2.56
N ILE A 135 13.13 -0.74 -2.21
CA ILE A 135 11.96 -1.50 -2.66
C ILE A 135 11.22 -0.65 -3.70
N ILE A 136 11.09 -1.17 -4.91
CA ILE A 136 10.32 -0.54 -5.99
C ILE A 136 9.08 -1.40 -6.24
N LYS A 137 7.90 -0.78 -6.25
CA LYS A 137 6.65 -1.37 -6.71
C LYS A 137 6.27 -0.75 -8.04
N SER A 138 6.17 -1.56 -9.09
CA SER A 138 5.80 -1.07 -10.41
C SER A 138 4.33 -0.63 -10.47
N ALA A 139 3.99 0.31 -11.35
CA ALA A 139 2.62 0.78 -11.53
C ALA A 139 1.64 -0.37 -11.80
N SER A 140 2.05 -1.37 -12.60
CA SER A 140 1.24 -2.56 -12.86
C SER A 140 1.02 -3.42 -11.60
N ASN A 141 1.98 -3.48 -10.69
CA ASN A 141 1.84 -4.18 -9.42
C ASN A 141 0.92 -3.39 -8.47
N LEU A 142 1.07 -2.06 -8.43
CA LEU A 142 0.19 -1.18 -7.65
C LEU A 142 -1.27 -1.28 -8.11
N ASP A 143 -1.53 -1.32 -9.42
CA ASP A 143 -2.87 -1.53 -9.97
C ASP A 143 -3.44 -2.90 -9.56
N ALA A 144 -2.60 -3.93 -9.50
CA ALA A 144 -2.99 -5.26 -9.02
C ALA A 144 -3.29 -5.26 -7.51
N GLU A 145 -2.53 -4.53 -6.69
CA GLU A 145 -2.80 -4.35 -5.26
C GLU A 145 -4.16 -3.66 -5.03
N ALA A 146 -4.41 -2.55 -5.74
CA ALA A 146 -5.70 -1.84 -5.68
C ALA A 146 -6.87 -2.75 -6.06
N LYS A 147 -6.72 -3.49 -7.17
CA LYS A 147 -7.73 -4.44 -7.62
C LYS A 147 -7.98 -5.54 -6.61
N GLN A 148 -6.94 -6.08 -5.99
CA GLN A 148 -7.07 -7.12 -4.96
C GLN A 148 -7.87 -6.62 -3.76
N LEU A 149 -7.60 -5.40 -3.27
CA LEU A 149 -8.35 -4.77 -2.20
C LEU A 149 -9.83 -4.57 -2.58
N GLU A 150 -10.08 -4.10 -3.81
CA GLU A 150 -11.43 -3.92 -4.35
C GLU A 150 -12.20 -5.26 -4.47
N ASP A 151 -11.55 -6.31 -4.98
CA ASP A 151 -12.17 -7.63 -5.16
C ASP A 151 -12.53 -8.26 -3.81
N ILE A 152 -11.70 -8.08 -2.78
CA ILE A 152 -12.02 -8.51 -1.41
C ILE A 152 -13.23 -7.73 -0.87
N ALA A 153 -13.26 -6.41 -1.03
CA ALA A 153 -14.39 -5.59 -0.58
C ALA A 153 -15.70 -6.00 -1.26
N LYS A 154 -15.68 -6.27 -2.58
CA LYS A 154 -16.83 -6.82 -3.32
C LYS A 154 -17.26 -8.18 -2.78
N GLY A 155 -16.32 -9.01 -2.35
CA GLY A 155 -16.61 -10.29 -1.70
C GLY A 155 -17.44 -10.10 -0.42
N PHE A 156 -17.09 -9.14 0.43
CA PHE A 156 -17.89 -8.78 1.60
C PHE A 156 -19.30 -8.31 1.22
N GLN A 157 -19.41 -7.37 0.29
CA GLN A 157 -20.69 -6.83 -0.17
C GLN A 157 -21.61 -7.92 -0.71
N LYS A 158 -21.08 -8.83 -1.54
CA LYS A 158 -21.83 -9.96 -2.08
C LYS A 158 -22.41 -10.84 -0.98
N ASN A 159 -21.60 -11.23 0.01
CA ASN A 159 -22.03 -12.09 1.10
C ASN A 159 -23.11 -11.42 1.99
N ILE A 160 -22.97 -10.13 2.29
CA ILE A 160 -23.97 -9.36 3.05
C ILE A 160 -25.27 -9.22 2.26
N SER A 161 -25.21 -8.95 0.96
CA SER A 161 -26.38 -8.86 0.08
C SER A 161 -27.13 -10.19 -0.02
N GLU A 162 -26.42 -11.30 -0.13
CA GLU A 162 -27.04 -12.63 -0.12
C GLU A 162 -27.76 -12.91 1.21
N LEU A 163 -27.12 -12.59 2.34
CA LEU A 163 -27.73 -12.77 3.66
C LEU A 163 -28.99 -11.91 3.81
N ARG A 164 -28.94 -10.64 3.38
CA ARG A 164 -30.09 -9.73 3.38
C ARG A 164 -31.27 -10.31 2.57
N SER A 165 -30.99 -10.86 1.40
CA SER A 165 -32.02 -11.48 0.55
C SER A 165 -32.71 -12.65 1.26
N TYR A 166 -31.98 -13.48 1.99
CA TYR A 166 -32.52 -14.61 2.75
C TYR A 166 -33.37 -14.19 3.93
N TYR A 167 -32.99 -13.13 4.65
CA TYR A 167 -33.65 -12.75 5.90
C TYR A 167 -34.74 -11.68 5.73
N PHE A 168 -34.72 -10.87 4.68
CA PHE A 168 -35.65 -9.76 4.49
C PHE A 168 -36.45 -9.88 3.19
N GLU A 169 -35.80 -9.95 2.04
CA GLU A 169 -36.49 -9.87 0.75
C GLU A 169 -37.29 -11.13 0.42
N ASN A 170 -36.76 -12.27 0.79
CA ASN A 170 -37.35 -13.58 0.51
C ASN A 170 -37.58 -14.43 1.76
N ALA A 171 -37.67 -13.81 2.94
CA ALA A 171 -37.77 -14.51 4.22
C ALA A 171 -38.84 -15.58 4.25
N SER A 172 -40.04 -15.31 3.65
CA SER A 172 -41.15 -16.23 3.57
C SER A 172 -40.92 -17.49 2.72
N LYS A 173 -39.86 -17.50 1.91
CA LYS A 173 -39.51 -18.65 1.06
C LYS A 173 -38.59 -19.66 1.76
N TYR A 174 -38.02 -19.30 2.90
CA TYR A 174 -37.03 -20.09 3.61
C TYR A 174 -37.51 -20.45 5.01
N THR A 175 -37.18 -21.67 5.45
CA THR A 175 -37.37 -22.07 6.83
C THR A 175 -36.33 -21.44 7.73
N GLN A 176 -36.55 -21.41 9.03
CA GLN A 176 -35.59 -20.93 10.01
C GLN A 176 -34.26 -21.69 9.92
N ASP A 177 -34.28 -23.01 9.74
CA ASP A 177 -33.08 -23.84 9.58
C ASP A 177 -32.29 -23.44 8.32
N GLN A 178 -32.97 -23.13 7.22
CA GLN A 178 -32.33 -22.66 6.00
C GLN A 178 -31.69 -21.28 6.18
N GLN A 179 -32.32 -20.39 6.94
CA GLN A 179 -31.77 -19.08 7.28
C GLN A 179 -30.53 -19.21 8.17
N ILE A 180 -30.56 -20.08 9.18
CA ILE A 180 -29.41 -20.37 10.04
C ILE A 180 -28.26 -20.97 9.20
N ALA A 181 -28.54 -21.97 8.36
CA ALA A 181 -27.54 -22.57 7.50
C ALA A 181 -26.88 -21.53 6.58
N LYS A 182 -27.66 -20.59 6.00
CA LYS A 182 -27.12 -19.52 5.17
C LYS A 182 -26.26 -18.55 5.98
N LEU A 183 -26.64 -18.23 7.20
CA LEU A 183 -25.82 -17.40 8.08
C LEU A 183 -24.46 -18.05 8.36
N GLU A 184 -24.41 -19.34 8.65
CA GLU A 184 -23.15 -20.06 8.90
C GLU A 184 -22.28 -20.14 7.63
N GLU A 185 -22.87 -20.35 6.45
CA GLU A 185 -22.18 -20.29 5.16
C GLU A 185 -21.53 -18.90 4.96
N VAL A 186 -22.30 -17.83 5.16
CA VAL A 186 -21.81 -16.45 5.02
C VAL A 186 -20.71 -16.15 6.04
N LYS A 187 -20.85 -16.59 7.30
CA LYS A 187 -19.78 -16.45 8.31
C LYS A 187 -18.49 -17.13 7.87
N ALA A 188 -18.57 -18.33 7.30
CA ALA A 188 -17.39 -19.03 6.79
C ALA A 188 -16.73 -18.26 5.65
N ASN A 189 -17.49 -17.75 4.68
CA ASN A 189 -17.00 -16.95 3.57
C ASN A 189 -16.33 -15.65 4.05
N ILE A 190 -16.96 -14.94 4.99
CA ILE A 190 -16.43 -13.71 5.57
C ILE A 190 -15.11 -13.98 6.33
N ASN A 191 -15.03 -15.06 7.11
CA ASN A 191 -13.80 -15.44 7.79
C ASN A 191 -12.67 -15.76 6.79
N SER A 192 -12.98 -16.37 5.65
CA SER A 192 -12.00 -16.59 4.58
C SER A 192 -11.50 -15.26 3.97
N LEU A 193 -12.39 -14.28 3.76
CA LEU A 193 -11.99 -12.96 3.27
C LEU A 193 -11.14 -12.20 4.31
N ILE A 194 -11.48 -12.32 5.60
CA ILE A 194 -10.67 -11.75 6.69
C ILE A 194 -9.26 -12.34 6.70
N ALA A 195 -9.14 -13.66 6.58
CA ALA A 195 -7.82 -14.32 6.50
C ALA A 195 -7.01 -13.80 5.30
N GLN A 196 -7.64 -13.60 4.13
CA GLN A 196 -6.97 -12.99 2.98
C GLN A 196 -6.44 -11.58 3.29
N ILE A 197 -7.23 -10.74 4.01
CA ILE A 197 -6.79 -9.40 4.42
C ILE A 197 -5.60 -9.45 5.38
N GLU A 198 -5.56 -10.42 6.28
CA GLU A 198 -4.47 -10.57 7.25
C GLU A 198 -3.15 -10.97 6.57
N GLU A 199 -3.21 -11.72 5.49
CA GLU A 199 -2.05 -12.14 4.70
C GLU A 199 -1.62 -11.08 3.65
N LEU A 200 -2.45 -10.03 3.42
CA LEU A 200 -2.13 -8.99 2.44
C LEU A 200 -0.92 -8.16 2.88
N ASN A 201 0.05 -8.07 1.99
CA ASN A 201 1.18 -7.15 2.08
C ASN A 201 1.09 -6.13 0.94
N VAL A 202 0.44 -5.00 1.20
CA VAL A 202 0.34 -3.91 0.24
C VAL A 202 1.51 -2.92 0.40
N SER A 203 1.81 -2.18 -0.66
CA SER A 203 2.78 -1.09 -0.64
C SER A 203 2.36 0.04 0.30
N ASP A 204 3.30 0.93 0.61
CA ASP A 204 3.04 2.14 1.42
C ASP A 204 1.94 3.01 0.79
N LYS A 205 1.74 2.90 -0.52
CA LYS A 205 0.72 3.62 -1.27
C LYS A 205 -0.71 3.28 -0.84
N TYR A 206 -1.00 2.03 -0.44
CA TYR A 206 -2.36 1.55 -0.14
C TYR A 206 -2.60 1.21 1.34
N GLN A 207 -1.85 1.82 2.26
CA GLN A 207 -1.96 1.54 3.69
C GLN A 207 -3.26 2.05 4.31
N ASP A 208 -3.75 3.22 3.90
CA ASP A 208 -5.02 3.75 4.39
C ASP A 208 -6.19 2.88 3.88
N SER A 209 -6.18 2.46 2.61
CA SER A 209 -7.17 1.52 2.06
C SER A 209 -7.19 0.20 2.81
N LEU A 210 -6.04 -0.40 3.07
CA LEU A 210 -5.95 -1.65 3.83
C LEU A 210 -6.49 -1.48 5.26
N LYS A 211 -6.17 -0.37 5.91
CA LYS A 211 -6.69 -0.05 7.25
C LYS A 211 -8.21 -0.02 7.26
N TYR A 212 -8.82 0.75 6.35
CA TYR A 212 -10.29 0.87 6.32
C TYR A 212 -10.98 -0.41 5.87
N LEU A 213 -10.34 -1.22 5.01
CA LEU A 213 -10.85 -2.55 4.66
C LEU A 213 -10.84 -3.49 5.87
N LYS A 214 -9.82 -3.45 6.72
CA LYS A 214 -9.78 -4.20 7.99
C LYS A 214 -10.88 -3.76 8.95
N GLU A 215 -11.11 -2.46 9.07
CA GLU A 215 -12.17 -1.91 9.90
C GLU A 215 -13.56 -2.30 9.37
N TYR A 216 -13.78 -2.25 8.06
CA TYR A 216 -14.98 -2.73 7.39
C TYR A 216 -15.24 -4.22 7.66
N ALA A 217 -14.21 -5.05 7.55
CA ALA A 217 -14.27 -6.47 7.83
C ALA A 217 -14.65 -6.76 9.30
N GLN A 218 -14.10 -6.00 10.25
CA GLN A 218 -14.43 -6.15 11.67
C GLN A 218 -15.89 -5.79 11.97
N VAL A 219 -16.40 -4.71 11.39
CA VAL A 219 -17.82 -4.33 11.53
C VAL A 219 -18.72 -5.41 10.91
N THR A 220 -18.36 -5.95 9.74
CA THR A 220 -19.08 -7.06 9.11
C THR A 220 -19.16 -8.28 10.04
N LYS A 221 -18.06 -8.66 10.67
CA LYS A 221 -18.01 -9.75 11.65
C LYS A 221 -18.92 -9.51 12.85
N ASN A 222 -18.97 -8.27 13.35
CA ASN A 222 -19.84 -7.90 14.47
C ASN A 222 -21.33 -8.02 14.09
N ILE A 223 -21.70 -7.62 12.87
CA ILE A 223 -23.05 -7.82 12.33
C ILE A 223 -23.41 -9.29 12.36
N LEU A 224 -22.59 -10.14 11.77
CA LEU A 224 -22.86 -11.58 11.65
C LEU A 224 -22.99 -12.28 13.02
N ASN A 225 -22.20 -11.86 14.00
CA ASN A 225 -22.26 -12.42 15.35
C ASN A 225 -23.55 -12.05 16.10
N ASN A 226 -24.14 -10.89 15.79
CA ASN A 226 -25.40 -10.46 16.43
C ASN A 226 -26.65 -10.82 15.62
N TYR A 227 -26.50 -11.36 14.42
CA TYR A 227 -27.59 -11.58 13.47
C TYR A 227 -28.62 -12.60 13.98
N ASN A 228 -28.13 -13.71 14.53
CA ASN A 228 -28.98 -14.78 15.04
C ASN A 228 -29.84 -14.32 16.23
N GLU A 229 -29.22 -13.70 17.23
CA GLU A 229 -29.89 -13.18 18.42
C GLU A 229 -30.95 -12.12 18.07
N ALA A 230 -30.59 -11.24 17.11
CA ALA A 230 -31.47 -10.14 16.73
C ALA A 230 -32.71 -10.60 15.94
N LEU A 231 -32.51 -11.44 14.91
CA LEU A 231 -33.52 -11.73 13.92
C LEU A 231 -34.25 -13.07 14.15
N ILE A 232 -33.58 -14.04 14.75
CA ILE A 232 -34.16 -15.37 15.00
C ILE A 232 -34.71 -15.46 16.41
N GLU A 233 -33.96 -15.00 17.40
CA GLU A 233 -34.35 -15.05 18.81
C GLU A 233 -35.16 -13.81 19.24
N GLY A 234 -35.27 -12.80 18.38
CA GLY A 234 -36.06 -11.58 18.64
C GLY A 234 -35.50 -10.71 19.76
N ASN A 235 -34.18 -10.77 20.01
CA ASN A 235 -33.53 -9.98 21.05
C ASN A 235 -33.46 -8.50 20.65
N GLU A 236 -34.23 -7.64 21.35
CA GLU A 236 -34.30 -6.21 21.05
C GLU A 236 -32.94 -5.48 21.18
N ALA A 237 -32.16 -5.84 22.20
CA ALA A 237 -30.82 -5.24 22.37
C ALA A 237 -29.89 -5.62 21.24
N ALA A 238 -29.93 -6.85 20.73
CA ALA A 238 -29.17 -7.28 19.59
C ALA A 238 -29.63 -6.58 18.29
N SER A 239 -30.97 -6.42 18.12
CA SER A 239 -31.54 -5.68 16.98
C SER A 239 -31.06 -4.22 16.94
N LYS A 240 -31.06 -3.56 18.10
CA LYS A 240 -30.51 -2.18 18.19
C LYS A 240 -29.05 -2.09 17.83
N LYS A 241 -28.22 -3.05 18.27
CA LYS A 241 -26.82 -3.13 17.88
C LYS A 241 -26.64 -3.34 16.36
N LEU A 242 -27.51 -4.14 15.73
CA LEU A 242 -27.44 -4.34 14.27
C LEU A 242 -27.63 -3.02 13.50
N VAL A 243 -28.56 -2.17 13.92
CA VAL A 243 -28.75 -0.85 13.30
C VAL A 243 -27.50 -0.01 13.43
N ASP A 244 -26.86 0.01 14.62
CA ASP A 244 -25.61 0.72 14.85
C ASP A 244 -24.49 0.21 13.94
N TYR A 245 -24.35 -1.11 13.83
CA TYR A 245 -23.33 -1.73 12.98
C TYR A 245 -23.59 -1.50 11.49
N GLN A 246 -24.83 -1.49 11.03
CA GLN A 246 -25.14 -1.17 9.63
C GLN A 246 -24.68 0.24 9.26
N THR A 247 -24.91 1.20 10.15
CA THR A 247 -24.40 2.57 10.00
C THR A 247 -22.88 2.61 9.93
N GLN A 248 -22.20 1.95 10.86
CA GLN A 248 -20.73 1.86 10.85
C GLN A 248 -20.21 1.17 9.58
N LEU A 249 -20.91 0.14 9.10
CA LEU A 249 -20.55 -0.59 7.88
C LEU A 249 -20.53 0.35 6.66
N ALA A 250 -21.57 1.17 6.50
CA ALA A 250 -21.64 2.13 5.39
C ALA A 250 -20.52 3.17 5.46
N ILE A 251 -20.23 3.69 6.66
CA ILE A 251 -19.11 4.63 6.88
C ILE A 251 -17.79 3.97 6.49
N LYS A 252 -17.51 2.76 6.99
CA LYS A 252 -16.25 2.08 6.72
C LYS A 252 -16.06 1.72 5.24
N LEU A 253 -17.14 1.35 4.56
CA LEU A 253 -17.09 1.14 3.12
C LEU A 253 -16.76 2.43 2.37
N LYS A 254 -17.37 3.55 2.77
CA LYS A 254 -17.10 4.85 2.16
C LYS A 254 -15.66 5.30 2.41
N GLU A 255 -15.16 5.17 3.63
CA GLU A 255 -13.75 5.45 3.96
C GLU A 255 -12.81 4.62 3.10
N PHE A 256 -13.07 3.32 2.98
CA PHE A 256 -12.28 2.42 2.14
C PHE A 256 -12.28 2.85 0.66
N THR A 257 -13.45 3.08 0.08
CA THR A 257 -13.56 3.43 -1.34
C THR A 257 -12.93 4.79 -1.65
N SER A 258 -13.09 5.78 -0.77
CA SER A 258 -12.49 7.11 -0.92
C SER A 258 -10.97 7.07 -0.72
N ALA A 259 -10.46 6.25 0.22
CA ALA A 259 -9.03 6.05 0.40
C ALA A 259 -8.42 5.38 -0.84
N LEU A 260 -9.04 4.30 -1.34
CA LEU A 260 -8.58 3.58 -2.51
C LEU A 260 -8.55 4.46 -3.77
N GLU A 261 -9.55 5.31 -3.96
CA GLU A 261 -9.60 6.26 -5.06
C GLU A 261 -8.49 7.32 -4.96
N ALA A 262 -8.29 7.91 -3.77
CA ALA A 262 -7.25 8.91 -3.53
C ALA A 262 -5.85 8.31 -3.75
N GLU A 263 -5.57 7.17 -3.13
CA GLU A 263 -4.28 6.48 -3.19
C GLU A 263 -3.98 5.99 -4.62
N SER A 264 -4.98 5.51 -5.37
CA SER A 264 -4.82 5.14 -6.78
C SER A 264 -4.35 6.32 -7.63
N LYS A 265 -4.82 7.54 -7.31
CA LYS A 265 -4.41 8.78 -7.96
C LYS A 265 -3.09 9.38 -7.42
N GLY A 266 -2.42 8.68 -6.48
CA GLY A 266 -1.20 9.17 -5.84
C GLY A 266 -1.44 10.33 -4.87
N GLN A 267 -2.66 10.45 -4.35
CA GLN A 267 -3.06 11.45 -3.37
C GLN A 267 -3.17 10.82 -1.98
N LYS A 268 -2.83 11.58 -0.94
CA LYS A 268 -3.08 11.14 0.43
C LYS A 268 -4.58 11.25 0.73
N TYR A 269 -5.14 10.17 1.29
CA TYR A 269 -6.53 10.21 1.75
C TYR A 269 -6.74 11.30 2.82
N GLN A 270 -7.82 12.05 2.68
CA GLN A 270 -8.30 12.99 3.68
C GLN A 270 -9.74 12.64 4.01
N GLU A 271 -10.02 12.47 5.30
CA GLU A 271 -11.36 12.16 5.76
C GLU A 271 -12.35 13.23 5.27
N GLU A 272 -13.41 12.80 4.62
CA GLU A 272 -14.45 13.70 4.11
C GLU A 272 -15.13 14.44 5.26
N LYS A 273 -15.46 15.71 5.03
CA LYS A 273 -16.07 16.58 6.07
C LYS A 273 -17.35 15.98 6.63
N ASP A 274 -18.13 15.32 5.78
CA ASP A 274 -19.40 14.70 6.15
C ASP A 274 -19.19 13.51 7.08
N ILE A 275 -18.21 12.66 6.81
CA ILE A 275 -17.83 11.54 7.67
C ILE A 275 -17.34 12.05 9.02
N LYS A 276 -16.53 13.12 9.03
CA LYS A 276 -16.01 13.72 10.25
C LYS A 276 -17.12 14.35 11.09
N ALA A 277 -17.95 15.19 10.49
CA ALA A 277 -19.10 15.82 11.15
C ALA A 277 -20.04 14.78 11.77
N TYR A 278 -20.18 13.68 11.10
CA TYR A 278 -20.96 12.54 11.47
C TYR A 278 -20.45 11.80 12.71
N LYS A 279 -19.14 11.49 12.73
CA LYS A 279 -18.48 10.89 13.91
C LYS A 279 -18.55 11.81 15.12
N GLU A 280 -18.50 13.14 14.89
CA GLU A 280 -18.55 14.15 15.94
C GLU A 280 -19.95 14.37 16.50
N ALA A 281 -21.00 14.30 15.67
CA ALA A 281 -22.37 14.54 16.08
C ALA A 281 -22.95 13.45 16.99
N GLY A 282 -22.44 12.21 16.87
CA GLY A 282 -22.97 11.06 17.61
C GLY A 282 -24.46 10.78 17.35
N ASP A 283 -25.05 11.49 16.38
CA ASP A 283 -26.48 11.44 16.07
C ASP A 283 -26.76 10.44 14.97
N LYS A 284 -27.48 9.39 15.35
CA LYS A 284 -27.75 8.24 14.49
C LYS A 284 -28.95 8.45 13.56
N ASP A 285 -29.82 9.37 13.89
CA ASP A 285 -31.06 9.60 13.14
C ASP A 285 -30.83 10.45 11.88
N SER A 286 -29.83 11.36 11.90
CA SER A 286 -29.47 12.18 10.75
C SER A 286 -28.88 11.40 9.57
N LEU A 287 -28.31 10.20 9.82
CA LEU A 287 -27.78 9.32 8.76
C LEU A 287 -28.84 8.73 7.86
N LEU A 288 -29.95 8.36 8.44
CA LEU A 288 -31.03 7.74 7.69
C LEU A 288 -31.71 8.77 6.76
N GLU A 289 -31.44 10.06 6.97
CA GLU A 289 -31.94 11.16 6.13
C GLU A 289 -30.97 11.58 5.01
N ASP A 290 -29.66 11.26 5.14
CA ASP A 290 -28.67 11.60 4.11
C ASP A 290 -28.87 10.72 2.85
N GLU A 291 -29.18 11.37 1.72
CA GLU A 291 -29.41 10.69 0.44
C GLU A 291 -28.18 9.93 -0.07
N THR A 292 -27.00 10.37 0.25
CA THR A 292 -25.74 9.73 -0.16
C THR A 292 -25.59 8.38 0.55
N LEU A 293 -25.92 8.35 1.84
CA LEU A 293 -25.89 7.13 2.63
C LEU A 293 -27.10 6.23 2.33
N LYS A 294 -28.30 6.79 2.10
CA LYS A 294 -29.44 6.02 1.56
C LYS A 294 -29.10 5.32 0.25
N ASN A 295 -28.44 6.03 -0.67
CA ASN A 295 -27.99 5.46 -1.93
C ASN A 295 -26.88 4.40 -1.75
N LEU A 296 -26.03 4.56 -0.75
CA LEU A 296 -25.03 3.55 -0.38
C LEU A 296 -25.71 2.32 0.24
N PHE A 297 -26.67 2.52 1.15
CA PHE A 297 -27.49 1.44 1.74
C PHE A 297 -28.30 0.68 0.69
N ASN A 298 -28.80 1.36 -0.34
CA ASN A 298 -29.54 0.72 -1.43
C ASN A 298 -28.66 -0.04 -2.42
N LYS A 299 -27.33 0.17 -2.37
CA LYS A 299 -26.34 -0.57 -3.15
C LYS A 299 -25.68 -1.72 -2.39
N LEU A 300 -25.83 -1.75 -1.06
CA LEU A 300 -25.43 -2.86 -0.19
C LEU A 300 -26.57 -3.89 -0.09
#